data_c21f510d602dc0a1791cbe85297a3dfe
#
_entry.id   c21f510d602dc0a1791cbe85297a3dfe
#
_cell.length_a   1.000
_cell.length_b   1.000
_cell.length_c   1.000
_cell.angle_alpha   90.00
_cell.angle_beta   90.00
_cell.angle_gamma   90.00
#
_symmetry.space_group_name_H-M   'P 1'
#
loop_
_entity.id
_entity.type
_entity.pdbx_description
1 polymer ?
#
loop_
_entity_poly.entity_id
_entity_poly.type
_entity_poly.pdbx_seq_one_letter_code
_entity_poly.pdbx_strand_id
1 'polypeptide(L)'
;MKTTTIMKKASLMGLCLLASVEASAKDYYLAPGGTGNGMAIDKPFGDPVKAFAALKAGDVLYVRGGTYHLSQTIKVNQTGTADKRICVFAYPGDAERPVFDFSGQPRSTADEAASYRGVMHNIGANYWHYRGLDFCHAADNGMKLEGSYCVVELCRFYGNEDTGLQQGFGKDSKGNNTRNTEFKYGRYNIIVNCDAFDNHDPWTNGGNADGFAIKLYPGPGNEFHGCRAWHNSDDGWDLYYTVFPIVVDNCWVLNNGFDKGNANGFKMGGCKQGGTSTGAHVFKNCIAAFHAKKGFDQNHHREGSYLINDLSFGNGINYGYNMEEPDYGNWVLRNCVGFAYGSQKMERNSAFTIAPDIEYCTWTTLDNTNPMGEKASSNGTSYSKSIGNYASEYEDLSYETAIGARQENGELPLKFGRLKA
;
A
#
# COMPACT_ATOMS: atom_id res chain seq x y z
N MET A 1 78.90 -6.76 -39.31
CA MET A 1 78.03 -6.63 -38.09
C MET A 1 77.07 -5.50 -38.42
N LYS A 2 75.81 -5.84 -38.62
CA LYS A 2 74.72 -4.90 -38.96
C LYS A 2 73.89 -4.56 -37.71
N THR A 3 73.87 -3.32 -37.33
CA THR A 3 73.11 -2.79 -36.22
C THR A 3 71.75 -2.34 -36.74
N THR A 4 70.67 -3.00 -36.25
CA THR A 4 69.30 -2.69 -36.66
C THR A 4 68.69 -1.77 -35.61
N THR A 5 68.35 -0.55 -36.00
CA THR A 5 67.73 0.47 -35.20
C THR A 5 66.21 0.23 -35.24
N ILE A 6 65.59 -0.07 -34.07
CA ILE A 6 64.13 -0.20 -33.91
C ILE A 6 63.60 1.19 -33.61
N MET A 7 62.77 1.75 -34.47
CA MET A 7 61.97 2.93 -34.24
C MET A 7 60.73 2.55 -33.43
N LYS A 8 60.62 3.09 -32.23
CA LYS A 8 59.36 3.04 -31.42
C LYS A 8 58.38 4.11 -31.93
N LYS A 9 57.29 3.70 -32.53
CA LYS A 9 56.13 4.56 -32.75
C LYS A 9 55.41 4.80 -31.44
N ALA A 10 55.48 6.02 -30.93
CA ALA A 10 54.60 6.45 -29.84
C ALA A 10 53.22 6.78 -30.43
N SER A 11 52.21 5.97 -30.05
CA SER A 11 50.82 6.23 -30.37
C SER A 11 50.29 7.21 -29.32
N LEU A 12 49.99 8.42 -29.72
CA LEU A 12 49.34 9.45 -28.89
C LEU A 12 47.86 9.13 -28.85
N MET A 13 47.44 8.35 -27.84
CA MET A 13 46.01 8.14 -27.51
C MET A 13 45.52 9.40 -26.84
N GLY A 14 44.80 10.23 -27.59
CA GLY A 14 44.06 11.36 -27.04
C GLY A 14 42.95 10.87 -26.10
N LEU A 15 43.15 11.06 -24.82
CA LEU A 15 42.13 10.84 -23.76
C LEU A 15 41.13 11.99 -23.88
N CYS A 16 40.06 11.80 -24.65
CA CYS A 16 38.87 12.65 -24.53
C CYS A 16 38.28 12.43 -23.15
N LEU A 17 38.62 13.25 -22.16
CA LEU A 17 37.83 13.45 -20.98
C LEU A 17 36.49 14.05 -21.43
N LEU A 18 35.49 13.20 -21.62
CA LEU A 18 34.09 13.62 -21.56
C LEU A 18 33.85 14.04 -20.11
N ALA A 19 34.01 15.33 -19.85
CA ALA A 19 33.47 15.92 -18.64
C ALA A 19 31.96 15.70 -18.70
N SER A 20 31.47 14.67 -18.01
CA SER A 20 30.05 14.56 -17.71
C SER A 20 29.71 15.77 -16.83
N VAL A 21 29.10 16.79 -17.44
CA VAL A 21 28.47 17.85 -16.68
C VAL A 21 27.35 17.16 -15.92
N GLU A 22 27.60 16.79 -14.67
CA GLU A 22 26.55 16.34 -13.79
C GLU A 22 25.54 17.48 -13.68
N ALA A 23 24.36 17.29 -14.23
CA ALA A 23 23.30 18.28 -14.07
C ALA A 23 23.05 18.44 -12.57
N SER A 24 23.21 19.66 -12.07
CA SER A 24 22.88 19.99 -10.70
C SER A 24 21.40 19.72 -10.48
N ALA A 25 21.06 19.13 -9.35
CA ALA A 25 19.68 18.97 -8.88
C ALA A 25 18.95 20.32 -8.89
N LYS A 26 17.68 20.33 -9.30
CA LYS A 26 16.88 21.55 -9.43
C LYS A 26 15.63 21.47 -8.61
N ASP A 27 15.24 22.63 -8.09
CA ASP A 27 13.92 22.83 -7.54
C ASP A 27 12.99 23.34 -8.62
N TYR A 28 11.83 22.69 -8.73
CA TYR A 28 10.73 23.09 -9.59
C TYR A 28 9.50 23.41 -8.75
N TYR A 29 8.62 24.23 -9.30
CA TYR A 29 7.38 24.65 -8.66
C TYR A 29 6.20 24.41 -9.59
N LEU A 30 5.14 23.88 -9.03
CA LEU A 30 3.84 23.66 -9.69
C LEU A 30 2.76 24.39 -8.89
N ALA A 31 1.91 25.18 -9.53
CA ALA A 31 0.79 25.88 -8.89
C ALA A 31 -0.46 25.87 -9.77
N PRO A 32 -1.67 25.84 -9.19
CA PRO A 32 -2.91 25.98 -9.98
C PRO A 32 -2.87 27.25 -10.81
N GLY A 33 -3.16 27.14 -12.12
CA GLY A 33 -3.14 28.29 -13.04
C GLY A 33 -1.75 28.84 -13.35
N GLY A 34 -0.68 28.20 -12.97
CA GLY A 34 0.69 28.59 -13.31
C GLY A 34 0.92 28.61 -14.83
N THR A 35 1.71 29.56 -15.31
CA THR A 35 2.02 29.73 -16.74
C THR A 35 3.51 29.73 -17.03
N GLY A 36 4.33 29.52 -16.00
CA GLY A 36 5.78 29.56 -16.08
C GLY A 36 6.42 28.26 -16.53
N ASN A 37 7.73 28.22 -16.38
CA ASN A 37 8.56 27.05 -16.69
C ASN A 37 8.96 26.21 -15.45
N GLY A 38 8.39 26.53 -14.30
CA GLY A 38 8.60 25.85 -13.04
C GLY A 38 9.92 26.16 -12.34
N MET A 39 10.82 26.94 -12.91
CA MET A 39 12.17 27.17 -12.38
C MET A 39 12.23 28.15 -11.19
N ALA A 40 11.12 28.79 -10.85
CA ALA A 40 11.00 29.71 -9.73
C ALA A 40 9.58 29.71 -9.20
N ILE A 41 9.42 30.04 -7.92
CA ILE A 41 8.12 30.02 -7.23
C ILE A 41 7.13 31.04 -7.83
N ASP A 42 7.60 32.12 -8.39
CA ASP A 42 6.82 33.15 -9.09
C ASP A 42 6.56 32.82 -10.56
N LYS A 43 7.14 31.73 -11.08
CA LYS A 43 6.98 31.23 -12.46
C LYS A 43 6.69 29.72 -12.47
N PRO A 44 5.69 29.24 -11.69
CA PRO A 44 5.44 27.82 -11.55
C PRO A 44 4.88 27.21 -12.87
N PHE A 45 5.06 25.91 -13.02
CA PHE A 45 4.25 25.14 -13.96
C PHE A 45 2.77 25.24 -13.58
N GLY A 46 1.87 25.18 -14.57
CA GLY A 46 0.43 25.05 -14.34
C GLY A 46 -0.11 23.66 -14.72
N ASP A 47 0.66 22.91 -15.49
CA ASP A 47 0.29 21.59 -16.01
C ASP A 47 1.09 20.50 -15.26
N PRO A 48 0.42 19.67 -14.43
CA PRO A 48 1.07 18.59 -13.69
C PRO A 48 1.77 17.57 -14.61
N VAL A 49 1.18 17.25 -15.77
CA VAL A 49 1.76 16.26 -16.69
C VAL A 49 3.13 16.75 -17.21
N LYS A 50 3.19 18.03 -17.58
CA LYS A 50 4.46 18.65 -18.00
C LYS A 50 5.46 18.77 -16.86
N ALA A 51 5.01 19.12 -15.66
CA ALA A 51 5.87 19.26 -14.49
C ALA A 51 6.56 17.92 -14.15
N PHE A 52 5.78 16.84 -14.05
CA PHE A 52 6.32 15.50 -13.77
C PHE A 52 7.28 15.03 -14.89
N ALA A 53 6.94 15.28 -16.16
CA ALA A 53 7.76 14.89 -17.30
C ALA A 53 9.11 15.62 -17.35
N ALA A 54 9.23 16.80 -16.74
CA ALA A 54 10.47 17.59 -16.75
C ALA A 54 11.52 17.10 -15.74
N LEU A 55 11.12 16.31 -14.74
CA LEU A 55 11.99 15.93 -13.62
C LEU A 55 13.07 14.93 -14.02
N LYS A 56 14.22 15.05 -13.38
CA LYS A 56 15.38 14.18 -13.53
C LYS A 56 15.89 13.75 -12.15
N ALA A 57 16.82 12.81 -12.14
CA ALA A 57 17.45 12.33 -10.91
C ALA A 57 18.01 13.48 -10.06
N GLY A 58 17.55 13.56 -8.82
CA GLY A 58 17.90 14.58 -7.83
C GLY A 58 16.98 15.80 -7.80
N ASP A 59 16.10 15.98 -8.79
CA ASP A 59 15.17 17.13 -8.81
C ASP A 59 14.07 17.02 -7.76
N VAL A 60 13.62 18.18 -7.27
CA VAL A 60 12.49 18.33 -6.37
C VAL A 60 11.41 19.17 -7.03
N LEU A 61 10.20 18.68 -7.12
CA LEU A 61 9.00 19.42 -7.49
C LEU A 61 8.23 19.80 -6.23
N TYR A 62 8.17 21.08 -5.92
CA TYR A 62 7.29 21.63 -4.90
C TYR A 62 5.92 21.95 -5.50
N VAL A 63 4.89 21.30 -4.98
CA VAL A 63 3.51 21.45 -5.43
C VAL A 63 2.77 22.36 -4.47
N ARG A 64 2.32 23.52 -4.97
CA ARG A 64 1.54 24.50 -4.20
C ARG A 64 0.15 23.96 -3.87
N GLY A 65 -0.39 24.37 -2.75
CA GLY A 65 -1.76 24.03 -2.33
C GLY A 65 -2.81 24.44 -3.35
N GLY A 66 -3.93 23.70 -3.37
CA GLY A 66 -5.04 23.89 -4.28
C GLY A 66 -5.30 22.69 -5.19
N THR A 67 -6.34 22.78 -6.02
CA THR A 67 -6.80 21.67 -6.84
C THR A 67 -6.31 21.79 -8.28
N TYR A 68 -5.75 20.67 -8.78
CA TYR A 68 -5.30 20.48 -10.15
C TYR A 68 -6.26 19.53 -10.86
N HIS A 69 -7.11 20.05 -11.74
CA HIS A 69 -8.07 19.25 -12.51
C HIS A 69 -7.40 18.60 -13.71
N LEU A 70 -7.51 17.27 -13.82
CA LEU A 70 -6.85 16.47 -14.84
C LEU A 70 -7.86 15.59 -15.61
N SER A 71 -7.68 15.55 -16.92
CA SER A 71 -8.36 14.61 -17.82
C SER A 71 -7.43 13.51 -18.36
N GLN A 72 -6.19 13.47 -17.90
CA GLN A 72 -5.16 12.55 -18.35
C GLN A 72 -4.45 11.91 -17.17
N THR A 73 -3.90 10.74 -17.41
CA THR A 73 -3.00 10.06 -16.48
C THR A 73 -1.65 10.79 -16.41
N ILE A 74 -1.14 11.03 -15.22
CA ILE A 74 0.26 11.44 -15.03
C ILE A 74 1.14 10.20 -15.20
N LYS A 75 1.87 10.12 -16.32
CA LYS A 75 2.78 9.01 -16.61
C LYS A 75 4.21 9.33 -16.16
N VAL A 76 4.74 8.48 -15.29
CA VAL A 76 6.06 8.61 -14.69
C VAL A 76 6.99 7.56 -15.29
N ASN A 77 8.06 8.01 -15.97
CA ASN A 77 9.01 7.15 -16.69
C ASN A 77 10.47 7.39 -16.26
N GLN A 78 10.75 8.52 -15.62
CA GLN A 78 12.11 8.89 -15.22
C GLN A 78 12.55 8.06 -14.01
N THR A 79 13.83 7.81 -13.91
CA THR A 79 14.42 7.11 -12.78
C THR A 79 15.41 7.98 -12.03
N GLY A 80 15.31 7.97 -10.70
CA GLY A 80 16.34 8.50 -9.82
C GLY A 80 17.42 7.46 -9.51
N THR A 81 18.22 7.75 -8.50
CA THR A 81 19.18 6.82 -7.89
C THR A 81 19.03 6.84 -6.37
N ALA A 82 19.70 5.93 -5.67
CA ALA A 82 19.67 5.91 -4.22
C ALA A 82 20.08 7.27 -3.59
N ASP A 83 21.07 7.92 -4.18
CA ASP A 83 21.61 9.21 -3.70
C ASP A 83 20.93 10.43 -4.34
N LYS A 84 20.23 10.25 -5.46
CA LYS A 84 19.57 11.32 -6.22
C LYS A 84 18.13 10.92 -6.54
N ARG A 85 17.28 10.86 -5.50
CA ARG A 85 15.84 10.59 -5.66
C ARG A 85 15.17 11.71 -6.44
N ILE A 86 14.12 11.39 -7.17
CA ILE A 86 13.22 12.40 -7.73
C ILE A 86 12.11 12.61 -6.71
N CYS A 87 11.91 13.85 -6.28
CA CYS A 87 11.00 14.18 -5.20
C CYS A 87 9.81 15.01 -5.70
N VAL A 88 8.60 14.72 -5.21
CA VAL A 88 7.39 15.52 -5.45
C VAL A 88 6.72 15.77 -4.09
N PHE A 89 6.85 16.99 -3.61
CA PHE A 89 6.44 17.36 -2.26
C PHE A 89 5.41 18.47 -2.26
N ALA A 90 4.42 18.36 -1.39
CA ALA A 90 3.61 19.53 -1.05
C ALA A 90 4.54 20.66 -0.56
N TYR A 91 4.27 21.88 -1.01
CA TYR A 91 5.06 23.04 -0.61
C TYR A 91 4.84 23.32 0.89
N PRO A 92 5.91 23.34 1.70
CA PRO A 92 5.76 23.38 3.16
C PRO A 92 5.21 24.72 3.70
N GLY A 93 5.19 25.77 2.87
CA GLY A 93 4.64 27.08 3.25
C GLY A 93 3.14 27.24 3.02
N ASP A 94 2.46 26.24 2.43
CA ASP A 94 1.03 26.29 2.16
C ASP A 94 0.24 25.53 3.23
N ALA A 95 -0.84 26.14 3.72
CA ALA A 95 -1.76 25.50 4.65
C ALA A 95 -2.70 24.50 3.94
N GLU A 96 -3.03 24.77 2.66
CA GLU A 96 -3.86 23.92 1.83
C GLU A 96 -3.03 22.81 1.19
N ARG A 97 -3.58 21.61 1.14
CA ARG A 97 -2.93 20.48 0.48
C ARG A 97 -3.09 20.57 -1.05
N PRO A 98 -2.08 20.14 -1.82
CA PRO A 98 -2.24 19.95 -3.25
C PRO A 98 -3.10 18.73 -3.55
N VAL A 99 -4.15 18.91 -4.35
CA VAL A 99 -5.11 17.86 -4.75
C VAL A 99 -5.02 17.65 -6.26
N PHE A 100 -4.61 16.46 -6.68
CA PHE A 100 -4.69 16.02 -8.07
C PHE A 100 -6.05 15.34 -8.28
N ASP A 101 -6.99 16.08 -8.87
CA ASP A 101 -8.36 15.65 -9.15
C ASP A 101 -8.48 15.14 -10.59
N PHE A 102 -8.65 13.84 -10.74
CA PHE A 102 -8.76 13.15 -12.03
C PHE A 102 -10.21 12.99 -12.51
N SER A 103 -11.16 13.72 -11.95
CA SER A 103 -12.58 13.64 -12.32
C SER A 103 -12.85 13.93 -13.81
N GLY A 104 -11.95 14.63 -14.48
CA GLY A 104 -12.02 14.89 -15.93
C GLY A 104 -11.62 13.71 -16.83
N GLN A 105 -11.19 12.57 -16.30
CA GLN A 105 -10.82 11.41 -17.11
C GLN A 105 -12.05 10.75 -17.75
N PRO A 106 -11.96 10.27 -19.02
CA PRO A 106 -13.02 9.52 -19.67
C PRO A 106 -13.33 8.21 -18.92
N ARG A 107 -14.61 7.89 -18.78
CA ARG A 107 -15.13 6.72 -18.08
C ARG A 107 -16.53 6.32 -18.53
N SER A 108 -16.79 6.32 -19.83
CA SER A 108 -18.11 5.94 -20.38
C SER A 108 -18.34 4.43 -20.42
N THR A 109 -17.27 3.64 -20.37
CA THR A 109 -17.29 2.17 -20.31
C THR A 109 -16.20 1.67 -19.36
N ALA A 110 -16.34 0.44 -18.88
CA ALA A 110 -15.33 -0.23 -18.06
C ALA A 110 -13.94 -0.28 -18.74
N ASP A 111 -13.90 -0.60 -20.03
CA ASP A 111 -12.64 -0.70 -20.80
C ASP A 111 -11.99 0.68 -20.97
N GLU A 112 -12.78 1.72 -21.16
CA GLU A 112 -12.30 3.09 -21.23
C GLU A 112 -11.75 3.52 -19.86
N ALA A 113 -12.51 3.36 -18.79
CA ALA A 113 -12.09 3.66 -17.43
C ALA A 113 -10.78 2.94 -17.08
N ALA A 114 -10.70 1.64 -17.34
CA ALA A 114 -9.52 0.82 -17.09
C ALA A 114 -8.27 1.22 -17.89
N SER A 115 -8.38 2.13 -18.86
CA SER A 115 -7.26 2.70 -19.59
C SER A 115 -6.60 3.89 -18.89
N TYR A 116 -7.23 4.41 -17.84
CA TYR A 116 -6.78 5.57 -17.09
C TYR A 116 -6.39 5.19 -15.66
N ARG A 117 -5.43 5.94 -15.12
CA ARG A 117 -5.02 5.96 -13.71
C ARG A 117 -4.83 7.41 -13.30
N GLY A 118 -4.85 7.69 -12.03
CA GLY A 118 -4.38 8.99 -11.56
C GLY A 118 -2.90 9.15 -11.91
N VAL A 119 -2.04 8.42 -11.22
CA VAL A 119 -0.60 8.35 -11.53
C VAL A 119 -0.25 6.94 -11.99
N MET A 120 0.30 6.81 -13.19
CA MET A 120 0.90 5.58 -13.71
C MET A 120 2.41 5.68 -13.58
N HIS A 121 2.94 5.05 -12.55
CA HIS A 121 4.34 4.98 -12.24
C HIS A 121 4.93 3.74 -12.90
N ASN A 122 5.53 3.90 -14.08
CA ASN A 122 5.90 2.80 -14.95
C ASN A 122 7.08 1.97 -14.43
N ILE A 123 7.19 0.76 -14.96
CA ILE A 123 8.35 -0.12 -14.72
C ILE A 123 9.65 0.62 -15.02
N GLY A 124 10.61 0.54 -14.10
CA GLY A 124 11.90 1.19 -14.25
C GLY A 124 11.94 2.64 -13.80
N ALA A 125 10.81 3.26 -13.49
CA ALA A 125 10.78 4.56 -12.83
C ALA A 125 11.07 4.38 -11.35
N ASN A 126 12.33 4.29 -10.96
CA ASN A 126 12.77 3.95 -9.62
C ASN A 126 13.19 5.19 -8.81
N TYR A 127 13.24 5.04 -7.47
CA TYR A 127 13.77 6.04 -6.54
C TYR A 127 13.03 7.37 -6.57
N TRP A 128 11.69 7.31 -6.57
CA TRP A 128 10.83 8.46 -6.38
C TRP A 128 10.44 8.62 -4.91
N HIS A 129 10.14 9.86 -4.51
CA HIS A 129 9.58 10.17 -3.21
C HIS A 129 8.44 11.17 -3.36
N TYR A 130 7.24 10.73 -2.99
CA TYR A 130 6.02 11.55 -2.95
C TYR A 130 5.70 11.91 -1.51
N ARG A 131 5.36 13.17 -1.22
CA ARG A 131 5.01 13.58 0.13
C ARG A 131 3.92 14.62 0.18
N GLY A 132 2.87 14.34 0.98
CA GLY A 132 1.85 15.32 1.34
C GLY A 132 0.83 15.63 0.23
N LEU A 133 0.65 14.75 -0.74
CA LEU A 133 -0.16 14.92 -1.93
C LEU A 133 -1.46 14.12 -1.84
N ASP A 134 -2.52 14.65 -2.46
CA ASP A 134 -3.80 13.97 -2.59
C ASP A 134 -4.05 13.58 -4.05
N PHE A 135 -4.52 12.34 -4.25
CA PHE A 135 -4.85 11.77 -5.56
C PHE A 135 -6.28 11.23 -5.51
N CYS A 136 -7.18 11.86 -6.24
CA CYS A 136 -8.60 11.52 -6.14
C CYS A 136 -9.32 11.46 -7.48
N HIS A 137 -10.46 10.76 -7.48
CA HIS A 137 -11.42 10.66 -8.56
C HIS A 137 -10.82 10.15 -9.89
N ALA A 138 -9.79 9.29 -9.82
CA ALA A 138 -9.30 8.62 -11.01
C ALA A 138 -10.32 7.60 -11.53
N ALA A 139 -10.38 7.42 -12.85
CA ALA A 139 -11.29 6.48 -13.48
C ALA A 139 -10.92 4.99 -13.26
N ASP A 140 -9.76 4.74 -12.66
CA ASP A 140 -9.26 3.45 -12.19
C ASP A 140 -8.41 3.73 -10.94
N ASN A 141 -7.27 3.09 -10.72
CA ASN A 141 -6.45 3.31 -9.53
C ASN A 141 -6.03 4.78 -9.33
N GLY A 142 -6.03 5.28 -8.11
CA GLY A 142 -5.46 6.58 -7.76
C GLY A 142 -3.98 6.67 -8.10
N MET A 143 -3.21 5.64 -7.72
CA MET A 143 -1.81 5.45 -8.13
C MET A 143 -1.55 3.98 -8.46
N LYS A 144 -0.98 3.71 -9.63
CA LYS A 144 -0.42 2.41 -10.01
C LYS A 144 1.10 2.49 -9.91
N LEU A 145 1.70 1.88 -8.89
CA LEU A 145 3.12 1.96 -8.56
C LEU A 145 3.88 0.72 -9.04
N GLU A 146 4.51 0.79 -10.20
CA GLU A 146 5.30 -0.29 -10.79
C GLU A 146 6.83 -0.10 -10.65
N GLY A 147 7.27 1.07 -10.20
CA GLY A 147 8.66 1.37 -9.89
C GLY A 147 9.14 0.70 -8.62
N SER A 148 10.43 0.79 -8.36
CA SER A 148 11.09 0.19 -7.19
C SER A 148 11.82 1.25 -6.36
N TYR A 149 12.04 0.96 -5.08
CA TYR A 149 12.75 1.84 -4.16
C TYR A 149 12.08 3.22 -4.00
N CYS A 150 10.77 3.26 -4.19
CA CYS A 150 9.98 4.47 -4.06
C CYS A 150 9.50 4.65 -2.62
N VAL A 151 9.30 5.90 -2.23
CA VAL A 151 8.70 6.29 -0.95
C VAL A 151 7.42 7.07 -1.23
N VAL A 152 6.33 6.70 -0.58
CA VAL A 152 5.06 7.42 -0.62
C VAL A 152 4.70 7.78 0.82
N GLU A 153 4.73 9.07 1.14
CA GLU A 153 4.64 9.57 2.51
C GLU A 153 3.53 10.60 2.64
N LEU A 154 2.69 10.47 3.67
CA LEU A 154 1.65 11.46 4.01
C LEU A 154 0.70 11.77 2.83
N CYS A 155 0.54 10.85 1.89
CA CYS A 155 -0.36 11.00 0.75
C CYS A 155 -1.75 10.43 1.04
N ARG A 156 -2.75 10.95 0.32
CA ARG A 156 -4.12 10.46 0.41
C ARG A 156 -4.62 10.01 -0.96
N PHE A 157 -5.35 8.89 -0.99
CA PHE A 157 -5.91 8.27 -2.19
C PHE A 157 -7.40 8.03 -1.95
N TYR A 158 -8.28 8.80 -2.60
CA TYR A 158 -9.71 8.71 -2.28
C TYR A 158 -10.63 8.96 -3.46
N GLY A 159 -11.81 8.35 -3.41
CA GLY A 159 -12.84 8.52 -4.43
C GLY A 159 -12.43 8.00 -5.82
N ASN A 160 -11.45 7.11 -5.92
CA ASN A 160 -11.02 6.52 -7.18
C ASN A 160 -11.91 5.34 -7.56
N GLU A 161 -12.06 5.05 -8.87
CA GLU A 161 -12.94 3.98 -9.35
C GLU A 161 -12.29 2.59 -9.38
N ASP A 162 -11.15 2.41 -8.75
CA ASP A 162 -10.50 1.15 -8.35
C ASP A 162 -9.66 1.45 -7.09
N THR A 163 -8.70 0.63 -6.76
CA THR A 163 -7.84 0.73 -5.59
C THR A 163 -7.14 2.09 -5.45
N GLY A 164 -7.09 2.63 -4.25
CA GLY A 164 -6.41 3.88 -3.95
C GLY A 164 -4.95 3.90 -4.40
N LEU A 165 -4.11 3.02 -3.85
CA LEU A 165 -2.75 2.77 -4.32
C LEU A 165 -2.57 1.29 -4.59
N GLN A 166 -2.29 0.93 -5.83
CA GLN A 166 -1.99 -0.45 -6.22
C GLN A 166 -0.56 -0.60 -6.72
N GLN A 167 0.11 -1.63 -6.22
CA GLN A 167 1.40 -2.09 -6.70
C GLN A 167 1.25 -3.50 -7.28
N GLY A 168 1.94 -3.78 -8.39
CA GLY A 168 1.94 -5.07 -9.05
C GLY A 168 1.32 -5.04 -10.45
N PHE A 169 1.60 -6.08 -11.23
CA PHE A 169 1.24 -6.18 -12.64
C PHE A 169 -0.16 -6.77 -12.79
N GLY A 170 -0.95 -6.24 -13.67
CA GLY A 170 -2.19 -6.86 -14.08
C GLY A 170 -1.98 -8.03 -15.05
N LYS A 171 -3.10 -8.56 -15.56
CA LYS A 171 -3.10 -9.40 -16.74
C LYS A 171 -3.04 -8.53 -18.00
N ASP A 172 -2.33 -8.97 -19.04
CA ASP A 172 -2.45 -8.36 -20.36
C ASP A 172 -3.85 -8.61 -20.97
N SER A 173 -4.16 -7.97 -22.09
CA SER A 173 -5.42 -8.14 -22.82
C SER A 173 -5.71 -9.58 -23.28
N LYS A 174 -4.73 -10.48 -23.20
CA LYS A 174 -4.87 -11.92 -23.51
C LYS A 174 -5.00 -12.78 -22.25
N GLY A 175 -5.10 -12.18 -21.08
CA GLY A 175 -5.15 -12.87 -19.79
C GLY A 175 -3.81 -13.46 -19.34
N ASN A 176 -2.71 -13.19 -20.06
CA ASN A 176 -1.39 -13.57 -19.61
C ASN A 176 -0.95 -12.58 -18.53
N ASN A 177 -0.34 -13.08 -17.47
CA ASN A 177 0.29 -12.21 -16.52
C ASN A 177 1.46 -11.50 -17.22
N THR A 178 1.39 -10.18 -17.33
CA THR A 178 2.50 -9.34 -17.78
C THR A 178 3.51 -9.27 -16.67
N ARG A 179 4.43 -10.21 -16.60
CA ARG A 179 5.07 -10.53 -15.35
C ARG A 179 6.44 -10.00 -15.17
N ASN A 180 6.61 -9.63 -13.99
CA ASN A 180 7.84 -9.62 -13.24
C ASN A 180 8.32 -11.07 -12.94
N THR A 181 8.51 -11.90 -13.95
CA THR A 181 8.91 -13.32 -13.78
C THR A 181 10.21 -13.49 -13.01
N GLU A 182 11.03 -12.44 -12.94
CA GLU A 182 12.26 -12.39 -12.17
C GLU A 182 12.15 -11.51 -10.92
N PHE A 183 10.94 -11.01 -10.62
CA PHE A 183 10.66 -10.15 -9.47
C PHE A 183 11.60 -8.93 -9.35
N LYS A 184 11.99 -8.37 -10.48
CA LYS A 184 12.92 -7.23 -10.55
C LYS A 184 12.27 -5.87 -10.34
N TYR A 185 10.94 -5.80 -10.43
CA TYR A 185 10.17 -4.57 -10.41
C TYR A 185 9.19 -4.54 -9.25
N GLY A 186 8.69 -3.36 -8.90
CA GLY A 186 7.73 -3.19 -7.83
C GLY A 186 8.25 -3.73 -6.50
N ARG A 187 9.48 -3.37 -6.11
CA ARG A 187 10.15 -3.92 -4.93
C ARG A 187 10.78 -2.82 -4.07
N TYR A 188 10.94 -3.10 -2.79
CA TYR A 188 11.55 -2.21 -1.81
C TYR A 188 10.89 -0.82 -1.79
N ASN A 189 9.57 -0.78 -1.95
CA ASN A 189 8.80 0.43 -1.81
C ASN A 189 8.33 0.57 -0.36
N ILE A 190 8.33 1.79 0.15
CA ILE A 190 7.91 2.13 1.50
C ILE A 190 6.73 3.10 1.40
N ILE A 191 5.59 2.70 1.95
CA ILE A 191 4.39 3.51 2.05
C ILE A 191 4.21 3.87 3.53
N VAL A 192 4.28 5.16 3.86
CA VAL A 192 4.30 5.59 5.25
C VAL A 192 3.31 6.72 5.52
N ASN A 193 2.52 6.57 6.58
CA ASN A 193 1.55 7.56 7.04
C ASN A 193 0.57 8.01 5.94
N CYS A 194 0.16 7.10 5.05
CA CYS A 194 -0.79 7.37 3.98
C CYS A 194 -2.21 6.96 4.39
N ASP A 195 -3.19 7.60 3.74
CA ASP A 195 -4.61 7.29 3.90
C ASP A 195 -5.22 6.88 2.55
N ALA A 196 -6.04 5.81 2.54
CA ALA A 196 -6.79 5.39 1.36
C ALA A 196 -8.25 5.14 1.74
N PHE A 197 -9.18 5.91 1.15
CA PHE A 197 -10.57 5.87 1.59
C PHE A 197 -11.56 6.24 0.48
N ASP A 198 -12.81 5.80 0.65
CA ASP A 198 -13.91 6.09 -0.27
C ASP A 198 -13.63 5.66 -1.72
N ASN A 199 -12.75 4.69 -1.95
CA ASN A 199 -12.51 4.16 -3.28
C ASN A 199 -13.61 3.12 -3.62
N HIS A 200 -14.14 3.19 -4.85
CA HIS A 200 -15.28 2.38 -5.27
C HIS A 200 -15.23 2.04 -6.75
N ASP A 201 -15.20 0.76 -7.09
CA ASP A 201 -15.29 0.27 -8.47
C ASP A 201 -16.76 0.13 -8.91
N PRO A 202 -17.31 1.07 -9.68
CA PRO A 202 -18.70 1.00 -10.14
C PRO A 202 -18.93 -0.11 -11.18
N TRP A 203 -17.88 -0.56 -11.86
CA TRP A 203 -17.96 -1.53 -12.96
C TRP A 203 -18.13 -2.95 -12.47
N THR A 204 -17.64 -3.25 -11.28
CA THR A 204 -17.83 -4.55 -10.60
C THR A 204 -18.83 -4.45 -9.44
N ASN A 205 -19.48 -3.31 -9.30
CA ASN A 205 -20.39 -3.02 -8.19
C ASN A 205 -19.69 -3.17 -6.83
N GLY A 206 -18.49 -2.59 -6.72
CA GLY A 206 -17.71 -2.53 -5.49
C GLY A 206 -16.63 -3.59 -5.32
N GLY A 207 -16.60 -4.62 -6.16
CA GLY A 207 -15.63 -5.68 -5.98
C GLY A 207 -14.34 -5.46 -6.75
N ASN A 208 -13.38 -4.71 -6.27
CA ASN A 208 -11.97 -4.58 -6.66
C ASN A 208 -11.30 -3.38 -6.00
N ALA A 209 -12.06 -2.35 -5.61
CA ALA A 209 -11.49 -1.13 -5.07
C ALA A 209 -11.09 -1.29 -3.61
N ASP A 210 -9.83 -1.61 -3.42
CA ASP A 210 -9.18 -1.69 -2.12
C ASP A 210 -8.66 -0.32 -1.68
N GLY A 211 -8.32 -0.18 -0.40
CA GLY A 211 -7.52 0.96 0.04
C GLY A 211 -6.10 0.88 -0.53
N PHE A 212 -5.39 -0.16 -0.17
CA PHE A 212 -4.06 -0.48 -0.65
C PHE A 212 -4.01 -1.90 -1.19
N ALA A 213 -3.37 -2.09 -2.35
CA ALA A 213 -3.17 -3.41 -2.90
C ALA A 213 -1.70 -3.62 -3.31
N ILE A 214 -1.11 -4.68 -2.78
CA ILE A 214 0.18 -5.18 -3.22
C ILE A 214 -0.10 -6.57 -3.78
N LYS A 215 -0.41 -6.62 -5.05
CA LYS A 215 -0.97 -7.83 -5.67
C LYS A 215 -0.41 -8.09 -7.06
N LEU A 216 -0.59 -9.31 -7.57
CA LEU A 216 -0.21 -9.68 -8.92
C LEU A 216 1.30 -9.65 -9.16
N TYR A 217 2.04 -10.35 -8.30
CA TYR A 217 3.48 -10.63 -8.41
C TYR A 217 4.43 -9.43 -8.27
N PRO A 218 4.29 -8.56 -7.26
CA PRO A 218 5.31 -7.56 -6.95
C PRO A 218 6.60 -8.25 -6.51
N GLY A 219 7.72 -7.52 -6.59
CA GLY A 219 9.00 -7.98 -6.05
C GLY A 219 9.08 -7.86 -4.53
N PRO A 220 10.20 -8.29 -3.91
CA PRO A 220 10.38 -8.34 -2.46
C PRO A 220 10.53 -6.96 -1.80
N GLY A 221 10.40 -6.95 -0.46
CA GLY A 221 10.82 -5.84 0.40
C GLY A 221 9.88 -4.64 0.40
N ASN A 222 8.58 -4.82 0.13
CA ASN A 222 7.59 -3.76 0.23
C ASN A 222 7.04 -3.66 1.65
N GLU A 223 6.89 -2.45 2.16
CA GLU A 223 6.52 -2.18 3.54
C GLU A 223 5.49 -1.06 3.66
N PHE A 224 4.60 -1.19 4.64
CA PHE A 224 3.62 -0.18 5.05
C PHE A 224 3.80 0.17 6.52
N HIS A 225 3.84 1.45 6.84
CA HIS A 225 3.98 1.95 8.21
C HIS A 225 3.00 3.08 8.49
N GLY A 226 2.21 2.96 9.55
CA GLY A 226 1.31 4.01 10.00
C GLY A 226 0.21 4.42 9.00
N CYS A 227 -0.15 3.54 8.06
CA CYS A 227 -1.16 3.81 7.05
C CYS A 227 -2.56 3.45 7.54
N ARG A 228 -3.60 4.08 6.92
CA ARG A 228 -5.01 3.77 7.21
C ARG A 228 -5.78 3.52 5.91
N ALA A 229 -6.70 2.55 5.95
CA ALA A 229 -7.69 2.36 4.90
C ALA A 229 -9.10 2.24 5.50
N TRP A 230 -10.05 3.03 4.99
CA TRP A 230 -11.42 2.98 5.46
C TRP A 230 -12.42 3.27 4.36
N HIS A 231 -13.60 2.67 4.49
CA HIS A 231 -14.74 2.87 3.60
C HIS A 231 -14.40 2.70 2.11
N ASN A 232 -13.53 1.74 1.79
CA ASN A 232 -13.31 1.29 0.42
C ASN A 232 -14.30 0.17 0.11
N SER A 233 -14.71 0.04 -1.15
CA SER A 233 -15.81 -0.88 -1.47
C SER A 233 -15.43 -2.36 -1.41
N ASP A 234 -14.17 -2.74 -1.59
CA ASP A 234 -13.73 -4.13 -1.45
C ASP A 234 -13.00 -4.35 -0.11
N ASP A 235 -11.71 -4.39 -0.06
CA ASP A 235 -10.91 -4.68 1.13
C ASP A 235 -10.09 -3.45 1.59
N GLY A 236 -9.61 -3.44 2.82
CA GLY A 236 -8.66 -2.41 3.27
C GLY A 236 -7.28 -2.59 2.66
N TRP A 237 -6.72 -3.80 2.77
CA TRP A 237 -5.51 -4.27 2.08
C TRP A 237 -5.82 -5.54 1.30
N ASP A 238 -5.31 -5.62 0.05
CA ASP A 238 -5.35 -6.84 -0.75
C ASP A 238 -3.94 -7.28 -1.17
N LEU A 239 -3.52 -8.45 -0.69
CA LEU A 239 -2.23 -9.07 -1.04
C LEU A 239 -2.39 -10.24 -2.02
N TYR A 240 -3.40 -10.18 -2.88
CA TYR A 240 -3.71 -11.25 -3.82
C TYR A 240 -2.56 -11.55 -4.79
N TYR A 241 -2.11 -12.80 -4.85
CA TYR A 241 -0.93 -13.22 -5.62
C TYR A 241 0.37 -12.46 -5.25
N THR A 242 0.55 -12.13 -3.98
CA THR A 242 1.80 -11.60 -3.45
C THR A 242 2.64 -12.75 -2.92
N VAL A 243 3.77 -12.99 -3.56
CA VAL A 243 4.61 -14.18 -3.28
C VAL A 243 5.74 -13.92 -2.28
N PHE A 244 6.12 -12.66 -2.08
CA PHE A 244 7.13 -12.27 -1.08
C PHE A 244 6.48 -11.72 0.19
N PRO A 245 7.16 -11.86 1.34
CA PRO A 245 6.72 -11.25 2.58
C PRO A 245 6.49 -9.75 2.42
N ILE A 246 5.36 -9.27 2.94
CA ILE A 246 5.04 -7.86 3.10
C ILE A 246 5.07 -7.56 4.60
N VAL A 247 5.64 -6.43 4.97
CA VAL A 247 5.58 -5.90 6.34
C VAL A 247 4.52 -4.82 6.42
N VAL A 248 3.57 -4.99 7.33
CA VAL A 248 2.51 -4.03 7.65
C VAL A 248 2.62 -3.72 9.14
N ASP A 249 3.04 -2.51 9.47
CA ASP A 249 3.32 -2.11 10.84
C ASP A 249 2.51 -0.87 11.23
N ASN A 250 1.84 -0.94 12.36
CA ASN A 250 1.03 0.16 12.90
C ASN A 250 0.04 0.72 11.86
N CYS A 251 -0.64 -0.17 11.11
CA CYS A 251 -1.62 0.20 10.10
C CYS A 251 -3.05 -0.14 10.56
N TRP A 252 -4.01 0.69 10.16
CA TRP A 252 -5.40 0.54 10.57
C TRP A 252 -6.32 0.33 9.38
N VAL A 253 -7.26 -0.60 9.51
CA VAL A 253 -8.33 -0.86 8.53
C VAL A 253 -9.68 -0.77 9.22
N LEU A 254 -10.60 -0.02 8.62
CA LEU A 254 -11.85 0.34 9.29
C LEU A 254 -13.02 0.35 8.29
N ASN A 255 -14.07 -0.41 8.58
CA ASN A 255 -15.34 -0.36 7.84
C ASN A 255 -15.18 -0.37 6.31
N ASN A 256 -14.35 -1.29 5.78
CA ASN A 256 -14.27 -1.53 4.35
C ASN A 256 -15.32 -2.58 3.93
N GLY A 257 -15.67 -2.57 2.65
CA GLY A 257 -16.59 -3.51 2.04
C GLY A 257 -18.04 -3.04 2.07
N PHE A 258 -18.50 -2.61 0.92
CA PHE A 258 -19.92 -2.35 0.66
C PHE A 258 -20.27 -2.81 -0.75
N ASP A 259 -21.54 -2.75 -1.12
CA ASP A 259 -22.06 -3.32 -2.35
C ASP A 259 -21.70 -4.81 -2.47
N LYS A 260 -20.95 -5.23 -3.48
CA LYS A 260 -20.51 -6.61 -3.69
C LYS A 260 -19.04 -6.87 -3.32
N GLY A 261 -18.39 -5.92 -2.66
CA GLY A 261 -17.02 -6.09 -2.20
C GLY A 261 -16.89 -7.17 -1.11
N ASN A 262 -15.69 -7.64 -0.90
CA ASN A 262 -15.40 -8.75 0.02
C ASN A 262 -15.55 -8.39 1.51
N ALA A 263 -15.44 -7.11 1.85
CA ALA A 263 -15.62 -6.58 3.19
C ALA A 263 -14.63 -7.11 4.24
N ASN A 264 -13.38 -7.32 3.84
CA ASN A 264 -12.32 -7.65 4.78
C ASN A 264 -11.45 -6.44 5.13
N GLY A 265 -10.80 -6.49 6.27
CA GLY A 265 -9.78 -5.52 6.66
C GLY A 265 -8.46 -5.78 5.93
N PHE A 266 -7.68 -6.73 6.44
CA PHE A 266 -6.44 -7.19 5.81
C PHE A 266 -6.69 -8.55 5.13
N LYS A 267 -6.74 -8.57 3.80
CA LYS A 267 -6.81 -9.77 2.98
C LYS A 267 -5.38 -10.16 2.58
N MET A 268 -4.87 -11.20 3.22
CA MET A 268 -3.45 -11.52 3.28
C MET A 268 -2.95 -12.46 2.19
N GLY A 269 -3.75 -12.78 1.16
CA GLY A 269 -3.28 -13.74 0.18
C GLY A 269 -4.20 -14.00 -0.99
N GLY A 270 -4.09 -15.21 -1.57
CA GLY A 270 -4.85 -15.65 -2.75
C GLY A 270 -4.05 -16.48 -3.73
N CYS A 271 -2.91 -17.04 -3.31
CA CYS A 271 -2.00 -17.80 -4.19
C CYS A 271 -2.34 -19.29 -4.37
N LYS A 272 -3.61 -19.69 -4.25
CA LYS A 272 -4.01 -21.11 -4.32
C LYS A 272 -3.60 -21.81 -5.61
N GLN A 273 -3.53 -21.14 -6.73
CA GLN A 273 -3.25 -21.76 -8.02
C GLN A 273 -1.87 -21.37 -8.58
N GLY A 274 -0.88 -22.21 -8.34
CA GLY A 274 0.39 -22.19 -9.06
C GLY A 274 1.37 -21.06 -8.71
N GLY A 275 1.13 -20.30 -7.66
CA GLY A 275 2.08 -19.35 -7.12
C GLY A 275 2.87 -19.97 -5.96
N THR A 276 4.18 -19.98 -6.03
CA THR A 276 5.04 -20.27 -4.88
C THR A 276 5.19 -18.99 -4.09
N SER A 277 4.60 -18.92 -2.90
CA SER A 277 4.96 -17.92 -1.91
C SER A 277 6.36 -18.24 -1.37
N THR A 278 7.11 -17.22 -1.00
CA THR A 278 8.49 -17.38 -0.52
C THR A 278 8.65 -17.05 0.96
N GLY A 279 7.56 -16.78 1.67
CA GLY A 279 7.59 -16.52 3.10
C GLY A 279 6.34 -15.87 3.63
N ALA A 280 6.22 -15.89 4.96
CA ALA A 280 5.07 -15.36 5.68
C ALA A 280 5.05 -13.83 5.69
N HIS A 281 3.87 -13.24 5.50
CA HIS A 281 3.66 -11.81 5.75
C HIS A 281 3.78 -11.49 7.25
N VAL A 282 4.13 -10.25 7.56
CA VAL A 282 4.26 -9.76 8.93
C VAL A 282 3.29 -8.60 9.14
N PHE A 283 2.32 -8.80 10.02
CA PHE A 283 1.44 -7.75 10.54
C PHE A 283 1.78 -7.53 11.99
N LYS A 284 2.03 -6.30 12.38
CA LYS A 284 2.33 -5.96 13.77
C LYS A 284 1.77 -4.61 14.17
N ASN A 285 1.25 -4.54 15.40
CA ASN A 285 0.64 -3.33 15.94
C ASN A 285 -0.52 -2.80 15.07
N CYS A 286 -1.17 -3.66 14.30
CA CYS A 286 -2.24 -3.30 13.38
C CYS A 286 -3.60 -3.34 14.05
N ILE A 287 -4.55 -2.54 13.53
CA ILE A 287 -5.93 -2.55 14.00
C ILE A 287 -6.87 -2.84 12.82
N ALA A 288 -7.78 -3.81 13.00
CA ALA A 288 -8.85 -4.11 12.05
C ALA A 288 -10.22 -4.01 12.76
N ALA A 289 -11.07 -3.09 12.31
CA ALA A 289 -12.35 -2.87 12.99
C ALA A 289 -13.52 -2.58 12.04
N PHE A 290 -14.71 -2.95 12.46
CA PHE A 290 -16.01 -2.63 11.84
C PHE A 290 -16.26 -3.26 10.46
N HIS A 291 -15.62 -4.38 10.13
CA HIS A 291 -15.84 -5.07 8.86
C HIS A 291 -17.00 -6.07 8.93
N ALA A 292 -17.81 -6.10 7.89
CA ALA A 292 -18.92 -7.07 7.81
C ALA A 292 -18.41 -8.52 7.73
N LYS A 293 -17.22 -8.74 7.21
CA LYS A 293 -16.58 -10.06 7.12
C LYS A 293 -15.41 -10.19 8.09
N LYS A 294 -14.19 -10.18 7.64
CA LYS A 294 -13.05 -10.52 8.47
C LYS A 294 -12.16 -9.30 8.75
N GLY A 295 -11.68 -9.16 9.96
CA GLY A 295 -10.64 -8.20 10.30
C GLY A 295 -9.32 -8.57 9.64
N PHE A 296 -8.84 -9.78 9.92
CA PHE A 296 -7.68 -10.39 9.26
C PHE A 296 -8.13 -11.64 8.51
N ASP A 297 -7.98 -11.65 7.19
CA ASP A 297 -8.35 -12.75 6.30
C ASP A 297 -7.13 -13.39 5.65
N GLN A 298 -6.89 -14.64 5.97
CA GLN A 298 -5.80 -15.41 5.37
C GLN A 298 -5.92 -15.53 3.84
N ASN A 299 -7.13 -15.68 3.32
CA ASN A 299 -7.44 -15.77 1.89
C ASN A 299 -6.49 -16.69 1.11
N HIS A 300 -6.30 -17.93 1.57
CA HIS A 300 -5.46 -18.96 0.93
C HIS A 300 -3.96 -18.61 0.79
N HIS A 301 -3.41 -17.74 1.64
CA HIS A 301 -1.97 -17.54 1.67
C HIS A 301 -1.27 -18.79 2.22
N ARG A 302 -0.32 -19.35 1.47
CA ARG A 302 0.27 -20.66 1.78
C ARG A 302 1.35 -20.65 2.86
N GLU A 303 2.15 -19.58 2.91
CA GLU A 303 3.32 -19.52 3.79
C GLU A 303 3.00 -19.10 5.23
N GLY A 304 1.72 -18.84 5.52
CA GLY A 304 1.31 -18.34 6.81
C GLY A 304 1.50 -16.83 6.97
N SER A 305 1.33 -16.35 8.20
CA SER A 305 1.61 -14.96 8.58
C SER A 305 2.01 -14.89 10.04
N TYR A 306 2.80 -13.87 10.36
CA TYR A 306 3.04 -13.44 11.73
C TYR A 306 2.12 -12.28 12.05
N LEU A 307 1.24 -12.46 13.05
CA LEU A 307 0.39 -11.43 13.62
C LEU A 307 0.86 -11.15 15.05
N ILE A 308 1.32 -9.93 15.30
CA ILE A 308 1.99 -9.58 16.56
C ILE A 308 1.43 -8.28 17.11
N ASN A 309 0.87 -8.31 18.32
CA ASN A 309 0.26 -7.18 18.99
C ASN A 309 -0.90 -6.55 18.18
N ASP A 310 -1.62 -7.35 17.42
CA ASP A 310 -2.70 -6.86 16.58
C ASP A 310 -4.03 -6.83 17.36
N LEU A 311 -4.83 -5.80 17.08
CA LEU A 311 -6.15 -5.59 17.66
C LEU A 311 -7.22 -5.75 16.58
N SER A 312 -8.19 -6.61 16.81
CA SER A 312 -9.31 -6.84 15.89
C SER A 312 -10.63 -6.86 16.65
N PHE A 313 -11.56 -5.95 16.33
CA PHE A 313 -12.82 -5.84 17.05
C PHE A 313 -13.96 -5.34 16.16
N GLY A 314 -15.19 -5.67 16.55
CA GLY A 314 -16.38 -5.22 15.84
C GLY A 314 -16.48 -5.74 14.41
N ASN A 315 -15.84 -6.85 14.07
CA ASN A 315 -15.90 -7.50 12.77
C ASN A 315 -16.82 -8.72 12.80
N GLY A 316 -17.26 -9.22 11.67
CA GLY A 316 -17.95 -10.51 11.57
C GLY A 316 -17.07 -11.65 12.10
N ILE A 317 -15.82 -11.70 11.68
CA ILE A 317 -14.77 -12.58 12.21
C ILE A 317 -13.53 -11.73 12.45
N ASN A 318 -12.97 -11.75 13.65
CA ASN A 318 -11.78 -10.95 13.93
C ASN A 318 -10.53 -11.53 13.26
N TYR A 319 -10.30 -12.84 13.37
CA TYR A 319 -9.17 -13.56 12.79
C TYR A 319 -9.68 -14.77 12.02
N GLY A 320 -9.69 -14.70 10.69
CA GLY A 320 -10.26 -15.73 9.82
C GLY A 320 -9.23 -16.45 8.98
N TYR A 321 -9.05 -17.76 9.24
CA TYR A 321 -8.12 -18.63 8.52
C TYR A 321 -8.88 -19.84 7.97
N ASN A 322 -9.18 -19.80 6.68
CA ASN A 322 -9.75 -20.92 5.96
C ASN A 322 -8.63 -21.65 5.22
N MET A 323 -8.03 -22.63 5.87
CA MET A 323 -6.98 -23.43 5.25
C MET A 323 -7.60 -24.77 4.83
N GLU A 324 -7.66 -25.01 3.52
CA GLU A 324 -8.26 -26.22 2.96
C GLU A 324 -7.23 -27.32 2.66
N GLU A 325 -5.93 -26.99 2.76
CA GLU A 325 -4.84 -27.89 2.37
C GLU A 325 -3.85 -28.11 3.54
N PRO A 326 -3.36 -29.33 3.73
CA PRO A 326 -2.46 -29.65 4.85
C PRO A 326 -1.06 -29.02 4.74
N ASP A 327 -0.69 -28.51 3.56
CA ASP A 327 0.68 -28.02 3.27
C ASP A 327 0.84 -26.51 3.46
N TYR A 328 -0.12 -25.85 4.12
CA TYR A 328 0.01 -24.45 4.45
C TYR A 328 0.94 -24.22 5.63
N GLY A 329 1.81 -23.19 5.50
CA GLY A 329 2.77 -22.82 6.53
C GLY A 329 2.12 -22.39 7.85
N ASN A 330 2.94 -22.26 8.87
CA ASN A 330 2.50 -21.91 10.20
C ASN A 330 1.97 -20.48 10.30
N TRP A 331 0.82 -20.36 10.93
CA TRP A 331 0.25 -19.09 11.36
C TRP A 331 0.66 -18.86 12.80
N VAL A 332 1.32 -17.72 13.03
CA VAL A 332 1.83 -17.35 14.34
C VAL A 332 1.10 -16.12 14.82
N LEU A 333 0.41 -16.22 15.96
CA LEU A 333 -0.27 -15.12 16.61
C LEU A 333 0.33 -14.90 17.99
N ARG A 334 0.78 -13.68 18.27
CA ARG A 334 1.36 -13.28 19.55
C ARG A 334 0.74 -11.99 20.07
N ASN A 335 0.27 -11.99 21.31
CA ASN A 335 -0.32 -10.83 21.97
C ASN A 335 -1.49 -10.20 21.19
N CYS A 336 -2.25 -10.99 20.43
CA CYS A 336 -3.36 -10.48 19.64
C CYS A 336 -4.63 -10.38 20.48
N VAL A 337 -5.40 -9.32 20.24
CA VAL A 337 -6.65 -9.05 20.96
C VAL A 337 -7.82 -9.12 19.99
N GLY A 338 -8.88 -9.84 20.39
CA GLY A 338 -10.11 -9.92 19.60
C GLY A 338 -11.35 -9.93 20.48
N PHE A 339 -12.35 -9.09 20.14
CA PHE A 339 -13.63 -9.03 20.86
C PHE A 339 -14.77 -8.47 20.01
N ALA A 340 -16.00 -8.67 20.47
CA ALA A 340 -17.19 -8.06 19.87
C ALA A 340 -17.31 -6.59 20.29
N TYR A 341 -17.66 -5.71 19.35
CA TYR A 341 -17.84 -4.29 19.63
C TYR A 341 -18.81 -3.63 18.63
N GLY A 342 -19.55 -2.64 19.10
CA GLY A 342 -20.51 -1.90 18.27
C GLY A 342 -21.72 -2.71 17.85
N SER A 343 -22.34 -2.34 16.74
CA SER A 343 -23.55 -2.98 16.20
C SER A 343 -23.27 -4.18 15.28
N GLN A 344 -22.03 -4.33 14.81
CA GLN A 344 -21.66 -5.46 13.96
C GLN A 344 -21.78 -6.76 14.74
N LYS A 345 -22.60 -7.69 14.27
CA LYS A 345 -22.72 -9.02 14.87
C LYS A 345 -21.43 -9.80 14.62
N MET A 346 -20.67 -10.03 15.66
CA MET A 346 -19.54 -10.95 15.59
C MET A 346 -20.05 -12.39 15.47
N GLU A 347 -19.72 -13.04 14.36
CA GLU A 347 -20.02 -14.47 14.17
C GLU A 347 -19.02 -15.31 14.97
N ARG A 348 -17.73 -14.96 14.90
CA ARG A 348 -16.63 -15.64 15.57
C ARG A 348 -15.50 -14.67 15.91
N ASN A 349 -14.84 -14.88 17.04
CA ASN A 349 -13.60 -14.15 17.31
C ASN A 349 -12.45 -14.67 16.44
N SER A 350 -12.39 -15.97 16.26
CA SER A 350 -11.42 -16.61 15.37
C SER A 350 -12.04 -17.82 14.69
N ALA A 351 -11.63 -18.09 13.46
CA ALA A 351 -12.01 -19.26 12.71
C ALA A 351 -10.75 -19.85 12.04
N PHE A 352 -10.29 -20.98 12.54
CA PHE A 352 -9.13 -21.68 12.05
C PHE A 352 -9.53 -23.05 11.52
N THR A 353 -9.04 -23.43 10.37
CA THR A 353 -9.21 -24.78 9.82
C THR A 353 -8.02 -25.70 10.16
N ILE A 354 -6.88 -25.13 10.53
CA ILE A 354 -5.76 -25.83 11.16
C ILE A 354 -5.34 -25.08 12.42
N ALA A 355 -4.63 -25.78 13.32
CA ALA A 355 -4.14 -25.18 14.55
C ALA A 355 -3.00 -24.19 14.29
N PRO A 356 -3.22 -22.89 14.46
CA PRO A 356 -2.14 -21.92 14.44
C PRO A 356 -1.30 -22.00 15.72
N ASP A 357 -0.09 -21.48 15.67
CA ASP A 357 0.75 -21.29 16.85
C ASP A 357 0.32 -19.98 17.56
N ILE A 358 -0.41 -20.09 18.67
CA ILE A 358 -1.03 -18.96 19.37
C ILE A 358 -0.49 -18.87 20.80
N GLU A 359 0.01 -17.69 21.17
CA GLU A 359 0.42 -17.39 22.54
C GLU A 359 -0.04 -15.98 22.96
N TYR A 360 -0.45 -15.85 24.21
CA TYR A 360 -0.85 -14.59 24.85
C TYR A 360 -1.97 -13.83 24.14
N CYS A 361 -2.84 -14.53 23.40
CA CYS A 361 -3.99 -13.93 22.77
C CYS A 361 -5.22 -13.97 23.71
N THR A 362 -6.20 -13.07 23.50
CA THR A 362 -7.37 -12.96 24.39
C THR A 362 -8.27 -14.18 24.42
N TRP A 363 -8.09 -15.14 23.53
CA TRP A 363 -8.80 -16.41 23.48
C TRP A 363 -7.95 -17.63 23.83
N THR A 364 -6.74 -17.40 24.35
CA THR A 364 -5.83 -18.46 24.82
C THR A 364 -5.37 -18.17 26.25
N THR A 365 -5.01 -19.21 26.97
CA THR A 365 -4.32 -19.10 28.26
C THR A 365 -2.81 -19.12 28.04
N LEU A 366 -2.02 -18.85 29.10
CA LEU A 366 -0.56 -18.86 29.07
C LEU A 366 0.05 -20.22 28.66
N ASP A 367 -0.71 -21.31 28.80
CA ASP A 367 -0.33 -22.65 28.39
C ASP A 367 -0.75 -22.99 26.95
N ASN A 368 -1.15 -22.01 26.18
CA ASN A 368 -1.60 -22.18 24.80
C ASN A 368 -2.92 -22.95 24.67
N THR A 369 -3.66 -23.10 25.72
CA THR A 369 -5.00 -23.67 25.65
C THR A 369 -6.03 -22.57 25.40
N ASN A 370 -7.09 -22.93 24.67
CA ASN A 370 -8.27 -22.08 24.63
C ASN A 370 -8.76 -21.85 26.06
N PRO A 371 -9.06 -20.60 26.48
CA PRO A 371 -9.65 -20.35 27.81
C PRO A 371 -10.93 -21.12 28.09
N MET A 372 -11.59 -21.67 27.09
CA MET A 372 -12.71 -22.58 27.20
C MET A 372 -12.29 -24.02 27.45
N GLY A 373 -10.97 -24.29 27.60
CA GLY A 373 -10.44 -25.64 27.81
C GLY A 373 -10.33 -26.50 26.54
N GLU A 374 -10.62 -25.93 25.39
CA GLU A 374 -10.48 -26.62 24.11
C GLU A 374 -9.06 -26.43 23.56
N LYS A 375 -8.38 -27.50 23.24
CA LYS A 375 -7.10 -27.44 22.51
C LYS A 375 -7.36 -27.15 21.05
N ALA A 376 -6.54 -26.31 20.44
CA ALA A 376 -6.50 -26.16 19.00
C ALA A 376 -6.31 -27.57 18.38
N SER A 377 -7.22 -27.97 17.49
CA SER A 377 -7.15 -29.29 16.86
C SER A 377 -6.77 -29.15 15.41
N SER A 378 -6.11 -30.17 14.85
CA SER A 378 -5.79 -30.27 13.44
C SER A 378 -7.02 -30.30 12.51
N ASN A 379 -8.21 -30.42 13.07
CA ASN A 379 -9.47 -30.49 12.32
C ASN A 379 -10.25 -29.17 12.24
N GLY A 380 -9.59 -28.05 12.58
CA GLY A 380 -10.22 -26.74 12.60
C GLY A 380 -11.01 -26.49 13.88
N THR A 381 -10.53 -25.57 14.68
CA THR A 381 -11.23 -25.15 15.90
C THR A 381 -11.75 -23.72 15.69
N SER A 382 -13.05 -23.56 15.82
CA SER A 382 -13.66 -22.23 15.86
C SER A 382 -13.67 -21.74 17.30
N TYR A 383 -12.86 -20.76 17.61
CA TYR A 383 -12.86 -20.11 18.92
C TYR A 383 -13.93 -19.01 18.91
N SER A 384 -15.11 -19.35 19.35
CA SER A 384 -16.30 -18.50 19.13
C SER A 384 -16.54 -17.46 20.22
N LYS A 385 -15.82 -17.50 21.33
CA LYS A 385 -16.08 -16.58 22.43
C LYS A 385 -14.84 -15.81 22.81
N SER A 386 -14.95 -14.48 22.79
CA SER A 386 -13.99 -13.64 23.51
C SER A 386 -14.23 -13.81 25.00
N ILE A 387 -13.14 -13.80 25.77
CA ILE A 387 -13.21 -13.81 27.20
C ILE A 387 -13.18 -12.38 27.67
N GLY A 388 -14.29 -11.91 28.11
CA GLY A 388 -14.45 -10.59 28.68
C GLY A 388 -14.77 -9.49 27.67
N ASN A 389 -15.20 -8.36 28.18
CA ASN A 389 -15.43 -7.14 27.43
C ASN A 389 -14.18 -6.25 27.53
N TYR A 390 -13.28 -6.39 26.62
CA TYR A 390 -12.01 -5.63 26.61
C TYR A 390 -12.19 -4.17 26.18
N ALA A 391 -13.36 -3.78 25.69
CA ALA A 391 -13.58 -2.40 25.22
C ALA A 391 -13.32 -1.35 26.31
N SER A 392 -13.61 -1.67 27.57
CA SER A 392 -13.37 -0.79 28.72
C SER A 392 -11.90 -0.51 29.01
N GLU A 393 -10.99 -1.34 28.49
CA GLU A 393 -9.54 -1.20 28.68
C GLU A 393 -8.93 -0.15 27.75
N TYR A 394 -9.65 0.30 26.74
CA TYR A 394 -9.16 1.24 25.74
C TYR A 394 -9.65 2.66 25.98
N GLU A 395 -8.83 3.65 25.64
CA GLU A 395 -9.18 5.07 25.75
C GLU A 395 -10.32 5.43 24.80
N ASP A 396 -10.20 5.02 23.55
CA ASP A 396 -11.20 5.25 22.50
C ASP A 396 -11.16 4.13 21.45
N LEU A 397 -12.32 3.68 21.02
CA LEU A 397 -12.53 2.70 19.96
C LEU A 397 -13.52 3.21 18.90
N SER A 398 -13.84 4.51 18.90
CA SER A 398 -14.81 5.08 17.96
C SER A 398 -14.24 5.19 16.54
N TYR A 399 -15.10 4.96 15.58
CA TYR A 399 -14.76 5.12 14.17
C TYR A 399 -14.31 6.55 13.85
N GLU A 400 -14.99 7.53 14.42
CA GLU A 400 -14.72 8.96 14.22
C GLU A 400 -13.31 9.36 14.67
N THR A 401 -12.86 8.85 15.80
CA THR A 401 -11.47 9.08 16.27
C THR A 401 -10.46 8.40 15.35
N ALA A 402 -10.76 7.18 14.90
CA ALA A 402 -9.85 6.43 14.03
C ALA A 402 -9.60 7.12 12.68
N ILE A 403 -10.64 7.68 12.05
CA ILE A 403 -10.53 8.42 10.79
C ILE A 403 -10.22 9.92 10.96
N GLY A 404 -10.15 10.39 12.19
CA GLY A 404 -9.86 11.78 12.53
C GLY A 404 -8.50 12.26 12.03
N ALA A 405 -8.22 13.55 12.26
CA ALA A 405 -6.96 14.17 11.84
C ALA A 405 -5.74 13.42 12.41
N ARG A 406 -4.72 13.26 11.59
CA ARG A 406 -3.41 12.80 12.04
C ARG A 406 -2.79 13.82 12.98
N GLN A 407 -1.82 13.40 13.78
CA GLN A 407 -1.01 14.29 14.58
C GLN A 407 -0.20 15.25 13.68
N GLU A 408 0.32 16.33 14.22
CA GLU A 408 1.11 17.31 13.46
C GLU A 408 2.35 16.71 12.78
N ASN A 409 2.95 15.70 13.39
CA ASN A 409 4.07 14.94 12.80
C ASN A 409 3.63 13.91 11.75
N GLY A 410 2.34 13.81 11.46
CA GLY A 410 1.76 12.89 10.48
C GLY A 410 1.46 11.48 11.01
N GLU A 411 1.74 11.20 12.26
CA GLU A 411 1.39 9.92 12.88
C GLU A 411 -0.12 9.75 13.09
N LEU A 412 -0.52 8.53 13.41
CA LEU A 412 -1.91 8.15 13.68
C LEU A 412 -2.48 8.88 14.90
N PRO A 413 -3.81 9.08 15.00
CA PRO A 413 -4.45 9.65 16.18
C PRO A 413 -4.09 8.92 17.47
N LEU A 414 -3.79 9.66 18.55
CA LEU A 414 -3.20 9.10 19.77
C LEU A 414 -4.11 8.18 20.57
N LYS A 415 -5.42 8.39 20.55
CA LYS A 415 -6.34 7.74 21.50
C LYS A 415 -6.93 6.43 21.00
N PHE A 416 -7.10 6.30 19.69
CA PHE A 416 -7.76 5.13 19.13
C PHE A 416 -6.93 3.86 19.32
N GLY A 417 -7.56 2.83 19.88
CA GLY A 417 -6.93 1.54 20.15
C GLY A 417 -5.85 1.56 21.24
N ARG A 418 -5.69 2.67 21.98
CA ARG A 418 -4.73 2.80 23.05
C ARG A 418 -5.30 2.27 24.36
N LEU A 419 -4.54 1.42 25.05
CA LEU A 419 -4.89 0.97 26.39
C LEU A 419 -4.86 2.15 27.38
N LYS A 420 -5.81 2.16 28.30
CA LYS A 420 -5.82 3.07 29.45
C LYS A 420 -4.60 2.81 30.33
N ALA A 421 -4.03 3.88 30.91
CA ALA A 421 -2.89 3.81 31.81
C ALA A 421 -3.27 3.21 33.16
#